data_870cb65b60b901643163c5383e595091
#
_entry.id   870cb65b60b901643163c5383e595091
#
_cell.length_a   1.000
_cell.length_b   1.000
_cell.length_c   1.000
_cell.angle_alpha   90.00
_cell.angle_beta   90.00
_cell.angle_gamma   90.00
#
_symmetry.space_group_name_H-M   'P 1'
#
loop_
_entity.id
_entity.type
_entity.pdbx_description
1 polymer ?
#
loop_
_entity_poly.entity_id
_entity_poly.type
_entity_poly.pdbx_seq_one_letter_code
_entity_poly.pdbx_strand_id
1 'polypeptide(L)'
;YDTVFMGSLEPLKINLDEVTQRLAREDFAPVRQSLLDIGVPSAFDLYATYGGGAEDLGVWTRGAELNLDGNLKLMYLSGWGVNSYQEDYLYKRMMRYRKNPERVFTGAPDKMTALRDAFARQQEQ
;
A
#
# COMPACT_ATOMS: atom_id res chain seq x y z
N TYR A 1 -8.79 8.46 -4.14
CA TYR A 1 -7.64 7.63 -3.75
C TYR A 1 -7.57 6.42 -4.67
N ASP A 2 -6.37 6.12 -5.18
CA ASP A 2 -6.14 4.91 -5.95
C ASP A 2 -5.48 3.87 -5.06
N THR A 3 -5.89 2.62 -5.21
CA THR A 3 -5.32 1.49 -4.47
C THR A 3 -4.62 0.55 -5.45
N VAL A 4 -3.35 0.29 -5.19
CA VAL A 4 -2.55 -0.66 -5.97
C VAL A 4 -2.51 -1.99 -5.23
N PHE A 5 -2.92 -3.06 -5.89
CA PHE A 5 -2.78 -4.42 -5.37
C PHE A 5 -1.54 -5.09 -5.96
N MET A 6 -0.75 -5.67 -5.09
CA MET A 6 0.43 -6.45 -5.47
C MET A 6 0.25 -7.89 -5.00
N GLY A 7 0.43 -8.85 -5.91
CA GLY A 7 0.39 -10.28 -5.60
C GLY A 7 1.69 -10.95 -5.98
N SER A 8 2.09 -11.98 -5.22
CA SER A 8 3.22 -12.85 -5.52
C SER A 8 2.94 -14.27 -5.06
N LEU A 9 3.59 -15.27 -5.67
CA LEU A 9 3.48 -16.67 -5.25
C LEU A 9 4.19 -16.92 -3.92
N GLU A 10 5.25 -16.19 -3.66
CA GLU A 10 6.01 -16.25 -2.42
C GLU A 10 5.74 -15.03 -1.55
N PRO A 11 5.90 -15.12 -0.22
CA PRO A 11 5.73 -13.98 0.66
C PRO A 11 6.61 -12.80 0.24
N LEU A 12 5.99 -11.67 -0.03
CA LEU A 12 6.70 -10.46 -0.45
C LEU A 12 7.62 -9.97 0.68
N LYS A 13 8.89 -9.75 0.34
CA LYS A 13 9.90 -9.14 1.20
C LYS A 13 10.54 -7.97 0.47
N ILE A 14 10.54 -6.82 1.08
CA ILE A 14 11.12 -5.58 0.54
C ILE A 14 12.29 -5.19 1.44
N ASN A 15 13.49 -5.16 0.87
CA ASN A 15 14.68 -4.72 1.57
C ASN A 15 14.84 -3.19 1.43
N LEU A 16 14.69 -2.47 2.53
CA LEU A 16 14.76 -1.00 2.56
C LEU A 16 16.16 -0.46 2.20
N ASP A 17 17.21 -1.22 2.53
CA ASP A 17 18.57 -0.82 2.17
C ASP A 17 18.76 -0.84 0.65
N GLU A 18 18.32 -1.92 0.00
CA GLU A 18 18.39 -2.05 -1.45
C GLU A 18 17.52 -1.00 -2.17
N VAL A 19 16.32 -0.74 -1.68
CA VAL A 19 15.44 0.28 -2.27
C VAL A 19 16.05 1.67 -2.13
N THR A 20 16.57 2.00 -0.95
CA THR A 20 17.21 3.30 -0.70
C THR A 20 18.43 3.47 -1.60
N GLN A 21 19.27 2.43 -1.73
CA GLN A 21 20.43 2.45 -2.62
C GLN A 21 20.01 2.61 -4.09
N ARG A 22 18.99 1.88 -4.52
CA ARG A 22 18.46 1.98 -5.90
C ARG A 22 17.95 3.38 -6.20
N LEU A 23 17.16 3.97 -5.31
CA LEU A 23 16.65 5.32 -5.48
C LEU A 23 17.75 6.39 -5.46
N ALA A 24 18.90 6.13 -4.81
CA ALA A 24 20.04 7.05 -4.82
C ALA A 24 20.82 7.09 -6.14
N ARG A 25 20.61 6.10 -7.03
CA ARG A 25 21.31 6.01 -8.32
C ARG A 25 20.89 7.14 -9.26
N GLU A 26 21.79 7.56 -10.15
CA GLU A 26 21.55 8.60 -11.15
C GLU A 26 20.43 8.24 -12.14
N ASP A 27 20.37 6.97 -12.57
CA ASP A 27 19.33 6.49 -13.49
C ASP A 27 17.92 6.48 -12.87
N PHE A 28 17.82 6.61 -11.53
CA PHE A 28 16.55 6.77 -10.81
C PHE A 28 16.21 8.24 -10.47
N ALA A 29 17.01 9.21 -10.93
CA ALA A 29 16.70 10.63 -10.70
C ALA A 29 15.31 11.06 -11.19
N PRO A 30 14.83 10.64 -12.38
CA PRO A 30 13.46 10.95 -12.80
C PRO A 30 12.39 10.35 -11.90
N VAL A 31 12.61 9.15 -11.36
CA VAL A 31 11.68 8.51 -10.42
C VAL A 31 11.61 9.29 -9.12
N ARG A 32 12.76 9.69 -8.57
CA ARG A 32 12.80 10.55 -7.36
C ARG A 32 12.04 11.86 -7.58
N GLN A 33 12.27 12.51 -8.73
CA GLN A 33 11.56 13.76 -9.04
C GLN A 33 10.06 13.55 -9.10
N SER A 34 9.59 12.51 -9.80
CA SER A 34 8.16 12.19 -9.88
C SER A 34 7.53 11.92 -8.50
N LEU A 35 8.25 11.28 -7.59
CA LEU A 35 7.79 11.06 -6.22
C LEU A 35 7.68 12.38 -5.44
N LEU A 36 8.68 13.27 -5.59
CA LEU A 36 8.67 14.60 -4.98
C LEU A 36 7.49 15.45 -5.49
N ASP A 37 7.20 15.39 -6.79
CA ASP A 37 6.13 16.16 -7.43
C ASP A 37 4.74 15.80 -6.88
N ILE A 38 4.58 14.57 -6.39
CA ILE A 38 3.33 14.10 -5.75
C ILE A 38 3.39 14.13 -4.21
N GLY A 39 4.39 14.80 -3.64
CA GLY A 39 4.50 14.97 -2.18
C GLY A 39 5.04 13.75 -1.43
N VAL A 40 5.75 12.84 -2.10
CA VAL A 40 6.37 11.65 -1.52
C VAL A 40 7.90 11.83 -1.49
N PRO A 41 8.47 12.44 -0.44
CA PRO A 41 9.87 12.85 -0.43
C PRO A 41 10.85 11.69 -0.22
N SER A 42 10.41 10.54 0.28
CA SER A 42 11.30 9.41 0.53
C SER A 42 10.64 8.06 0.26
N ALA A 43 11.45 7.01 0.17
CA ALA A 43 10.98 5.63 0.10
C ALA A 43 10.13 5.26 1.33
N PHE A 44 10.45 5.80 2.50
CA PHE A 44 9.71 5.52 3.73
C PHE A 44 8.30 6.12 3.68
N ASP A 45 8.17 7.35 3.14
CA ASP A 45 6.85 7.97 2.95
C ASP A 45 6.02 7.21 1.91
N LEU A 46 6.66 6.72 0.83
CA LEU A 46 5.99 5.84 -0.14
C LEU A 46 5.48 4.56 0.52
N TYR A 47 6.34 3.86 1.25
CA TYR A 47 5.95 2.60 1.89
C TYR A 47 5.04 2.80 3.11
N ALA A 48 5.03 3.97 3.70
CA ALA A 48 4.06 4.32 4.72
C ALA A 48 2.61 4.36 4.18
N THR A 49 2.41 4.41 2.86
CA THR A 49 1.09 4.24 2.23
C THR A 49 0.58 2.79 2.23
N TYR A 50 1.36 1.83 2.71
CA TYR A 50 0.97 0.42 2.79
C TYR A 50 -0.37 0.24 3.51
N GLY A 51 -1.34 -0.29 2.82
CA GLY A 51 -2.73 -0.43 3.31
C GLY A 51 -3.01 -1.72 4.06
N GLY A 52 -2.13 -2.71 3.98
CA GLY A 52 -2.28 -4.01 4.63
C GLY A 52 -2.08 -5.19 3.68
N GLY A 53 -1.73 -6.32 4.22
CA GLY A 53 -1.65 -7.60 3.52
C GLY A 53 -2.92 -8.44 3.66
N ALA A 54 -2.95 -9.58 2.99
CA ALA A 54 -4.08 -10.51 3.05
C ALA A 54 -4.42 -10.95 4.48
N GLU A 55 -3.42 -11.12 5.34
CA GLU A 55 -3.61 -11.48 6.75
C GLU A 55 -4.31 -10.37 7.54
N ASP A 56 -3.99 -9.11 7.26
CA ASP A 56 -4.57 -7.96 7.96
C ASP A 56 -5.99 -7.70 7.48
N LEU A 57 -6.19 -7.74 6.17
CA LEU A 57 -7.46 -7.45 5.52
C LEU A 57 -8.42 -8.64 5.52
N GLY A 58 -7.96 -9.85 5.87
CA GLY A 58 -8.75 -11.07 5.82
C GLY A 58 -10.01 -11.02 6.69
N VAL A 59 -10.00 -10.28 7.79
CA VAL A 59 -11.19 -10.06 8.62
C VAL A 59 -12.19 -9.17 7.90
N TRP A 60 -11.72 -8.13 7.23
CA TRP A 60 -12.57 -7.19 6.48
C TRP A 60 -13.17 -7.83 5.23
N THR A 61 -12.39 -8.69 4.55
CA THR A 61 -12.83 -9.36 3.33
C THR A 61 -13.54 -10.69 3.59
N ARG A 62 -13.75 -11.07 4.85
CA ARG A 62 -14.40 -12.34 5.21
C ARG A 62 -15.81 -12.41 4.64
N GLY A 63 -16.08 -13.46 3.88
CA GLY A 63 -17.36 -13.66 3.22
C GLY A 63 -17.56 -12.87 1.93
N ALA A 64 -16.54 -12.11 1.50
CA ALA A 64 -16.58 -11.51 0.18
C ALA A 64 -16.58 -12.60 -0.90
N GLU A 65 -17.43 -12.42 -1.89
CA GLU A 65 -17.48 -13.34 -3.01
C GLU A 65 -16.29 -13.08 -3.95
N LEU A 66 -15.70 -14.17 -4.44
CA LEU A 66 -14.63 -14.06 -5.44
C LEU A 66 -15.22 -13.57 -6.76
N ASN A 67 -14.47 -12.67 -7.41
CA ASN A 67 -14.78 -12.29 -8.78
C ASN A 67 -14.22 -13.38 -9.72
N LEU A 68 -15.12 -14.15 -10.32
CA LEU A 68 -14.81 -15.24 -11.23
C LEU A 68 -15.33 -14.90 -12.63
N ASP A 69 -14.74 -15.50 -13.65
CA ASP A 69 -15.19 -15.34 -15.05
C ASP A 69 -16.67 -15.68 -15.24
N GLY A 70 -17.20 -16.58 -14.40
CA GLY A 70 -18.61 -16.99 -14.43
C GLY A 70 -19.60 -16.05 -13.75
N ASN A 71 -19.14 -15.13 -12.88
CA ASN A 71 -20.05 -14.24 -12.15
C ASN A 71 -19.90 -12.75 -12.50
N LEU A 72 -18.78 -12.33 -13.06
CA LEU A 72 -18.49 -10.97 -13.53
C LEU A 72 -18.94 -9.86 -12.56
N LYS A 73 -18.97 -10.13 -11.26
CA LYS A 73 -19.50 -9.21 -10.24
C LYS A 73 -18.80 -7.86 -10.26
N LEU A 74 -17.49 -7.85 -10.42
CA LEU A 74 -16.72 -6.60 -10.44
C LEU A 74 -17.16 -5.69 -11.60
N MET A 75 -17.49 -6.27 -12.75
CA MET A 75 -17.99 -5.52 -13.91
C MET A 75 -19.34 -4.85 -13.60
N TYR A 76 -20.26 -5.57 -12.96
CA TYR A 76 -21.58 -5.03 -12.62
C TYR A 76 -21.53 -4.04 -11.45
N LEU A 77 -20.67 -4.28 -10.45
CA LEU A 77 -20.57 -3.42 -9.28
C LEU A 77 -19.73 -2.16 -9.51
N SER A 78 -18.84 -2.15 -10.51
CA SER A 78 -17.99 -0.99 -10.78
C SER A 78 -18.80 0.26 -11.12
N GLY A 79 -19.84 0.14 -11.95
CA GLY A 79 -20.72 1.26 -12.29
C GLY A 79 -21.51 1.78 -11.09
N TRP A 80 -21.91 0.90 -10.18
CA TRP A 80 -22.59 1.31 -8.96
C TRP A 80 -21.61 1.97 -7.97
N GLY A 81 -20.40 1.44 -7.86
CA GLY A 81 -19.35 2.00 -7.00
C GLY A 81 -18.99 3.43 -7.39
N VAL A 82 -18.79 3.69 -8.67
CA VAL A 82 -18.47 5.03 -9.19
C VAL A 82 -19.56 6.06 -8.86
N ASN A 83 -20.81 5.66 -8.87
CA ASN A 83 -21.95 6.57 -8.62
C ASN A 83 -22.33 6.68 -7.13
N SER A 84 -21.75 5.88 -6.25
CA SER A 84 -22.11 5.87 -4.83
C SER A 84 -21.30 6.83 -3.97
N TYR A 85 -20.18 7.36 -4.47
CA TYR A 85 -19.27 8.27 -3.77
C TYR A 85 -18.82 7.74 -2.40
N GLN A 86 -18.61 6.41 -2.29
CA GLN A 86 -18.27 5.74 -1.03
C GLN A 86 -16.77 5.46 -0.89
N GLU A 87 -15.95 5.90 -1.83
CA GLU A 87 -14.51 5.62 -1.88
C GLU A 87 -13.78 6.05 -0.58
N ASP A 88 -14.05 7.24 -0.08
CA ASP A 88 -13.43 7.73 1.16
C ASP A 88 -13.87 6.91 2.38
N TYR A 89 -15.14 6.59 2.48
CA TYR A 89 -15.67 5.74 3.54
C TYR A 89 -15.07 4.34 3.52
N LEU A 90 -14.99 3.72 2.35
CA LEU A 90 -14.44 2.38 2.17
C LEU A 90 -12.93 2.36 2.47
N TYR A 91 -12.21 3.37 1.98
CA TYR A 91 -10.78 3.53 2.28
C TYR A 91 -10.54 3.64 3.78
N LYS A 92 -11.21 4.56 4.47
CA LYS A 92 -11.09 4.72 5.91
C LYS A 92 -11.46 3.46 6.67
N ARG A 93 -12.46 2.72 6.21
CA ARG A 93 -12.85 1.45 6.80
C ARG A 93 -11.78 0.38 6.61
N MET A 94 -11.20 0.26 5.43
CA MET A 94 -10.08 -0.65 5.14
C MET A 94 -8.87 -0.32 6.02
N MET A 95 -8.54 0.95 6.16
CA MET A 95 -7.37 1.41 6.93
C MET A 95 -7.45 1.09 8.43
N ARG A 96 -8.64 0.79 8.98
CA ARG A 96 -8.78 0.31 10.37
C ARG A 96 -8.15 -1.06 10.62
N TYR A 97 -7.96 -1.84 9.57
CA TYR A 97 -7.33 -3.17 9.64
C TYR A 97 -5.84 -3.13 9.36
N ARG A 98 -5.33 -1.95 9.00
CA ARG A 98 -3.93 -1.71 8.71
C ARG A 98 -3.06 -2.00 9.94
N LYS A 99 -2.02 -2.79 9.76
CA LYS A 99 -1.01 -3.07 10.77
C LYS A 99 0.36 -2.64 10.31
N ASN A 100 1.27 -2.46 11.27
CA ASN A 100 2.66 -2.15 10.95
C ASN A 100 3.25 -3.23 10.02
N PRO A 101 3.83 -2.85 8.86
CA PRO A 101 4.28 -3.76 7.83
C PRO A 101 5.60 -4.49 8.11
N GLU A 102 5.99 -4.70 9.36
CA GLU A 102 7.27 -5.36 9.73
C GLU A 102 7.47 -6.73 9.08
N ARG A 103 6.38 -7.41 8.71
CA ARG A 103 6.46 -8.71 8.03
C ARG A 103 6.88 -8.60 6.56
N VAL A 104 6.62 -7.46 5.94
CA VAL A 104 6.88 -7.21 4.52
C VAL A 104 8.24 -6.55 4.32
N PHE A 105 8.66 -5.71 5.26
CA PHE A 105 9.87 -4.92 5.14
C PHE A 105 11.00 -5.48 5.99
N THR A 106 12.21 -5.42 5.42
CA THR A 106 13.48 -5.76 6.08
C THR A 106 14.49 -4.65 5.82
N GLY A 107 15.51 -4.54 6.65
CA GLY A 107 16.58 -3.55 6.46
C GLY A 107 17.33 -3.26 7.77
N ALA A 108 18.28 -2.36 7.69
CA ALA A 108 19.01 -1.88 8.85
C ALA A 108 18.07 -1.26 9.91
N PRO A 109 18.40 -1.33 11.21
CA PRO A 109 17.52 -0.88 12.29
C PRO A 109 17.07 0.59 12.18
N ASP A 110 17.96 1.47 11.72
CA ASP A 110 17.67 2.88 11.49
C ASP A 110 16.61 3.08 10.41
N LYS A 111 16.66 2.30 9.33
CA LYS A 111 15.67 2.34 8.23
C LYS A 111 14.32 1.77 8.65
N MET A 112 14.33 0.70 9.44
CA MET A 112 13.10 0.15 10.01
C MET A 112 12.45 1.15 10.97
N THR A 113 13.24 1.90 11.73
CA THR A 113 12.73 2.98 12.59
C THR A 113 12.14 4.12 11.75
N ALA A 114 12.86 4.58 10.72
CA ALA A 114 12.36 5.61 9.81
C ALA A 114 11.03 5.23 9.13
N LEU A 115 10.87 3.96 8.75
CA LEU A 115 9.59 3.46 8.21
C LEU A 115 8.47 3.50 9.26
N ARG A 116 8.74 3.08 10.51
CA ARG A 116 7.75 3.14 11.60
C ARG A 116 7.30 4.58 11.88
N ASP A 117 8.24 5.51 11.90
CA ASP A 117 7.94 6.92 12.13
C ASP A 117 7.11 7.52 10.99
N ALA A 118 7.44 7.18 9.74
CA ALA A 118 6.67 7.58 8.56
C ALA A 118 5.24 6.98 8.62
N PHE A 119 5.12 5.72 9.02
CA PHE A 119 3.84 5.03 9.16
C PHE A 119 2.97 5.65 10.26
N ALA A 120 3.57 6.03 11.39
CA ALA A 120 2.86 6.70 12.49
C ALA A 120 2.32 8.07 12.06
N ARG A 121 3.14 8.88 11.38
CA ARG A 121 2.68 10.19 10.86
C ARG A 121 1.48 10.11 9.93
N GLN A 122 1.38 9.04 9.13
CA GLN A 122 0.22 8.83 8.25
C GLN A 122 -1.05 8.36 8.97
N GLN A 123 -0.94 7.86 10.19
CA GLN A 123 -2.12 7.49 10.97
C GLN A 123 -2.79 8.68 11.66
N GLU A 124 -2.07 9.78 11.81
CA GLU A 124 -2.55 11.00 12.47
C GLU A 124 -3.26 11.98 11.51
N GLN A 125 -3.20 11.71 10.20
CA GLN A 125 -3.86 12.50 9.14
C GLN A 125 -5.22 11.91 8.75
#